data_2cc2f9d9d85fcdcfedcc369c4f5606c8
#
_entry.id   2cc2f9d9d85fcdcfedcc369c4f5606c8
#
_cell.length_a   1.000
_cell.length_b   1.000
_cell.length_c   1.000
_cell.angle_alpha   90.00
_cell.angle_beta   90.00
_cell.angle_gamma   90.00
#
_symmetry.space_group_name_H-M   'P 1'
#
loop_
_entity.id
_entity.type
_entity.pdbx_description
1 polymer ?
#
loop_
_entity_poly.entity_id
_entity_poly.type
_entity_poly.pdbx_seq_one_letter_code
_entity_poly.pdbx_strand_id
1 'polypeptide(L)'
;MSDRPAQPGETVESSGWTPQLRAAIEVQFARVRELWRRLDDALLAAPTPGSVSNQDHSSGDRLAACSHDLAATFLRATIDHLVTWDKLLGGPGNGRPGFQPTFGHLSLLRTAHESAWLAYWLTEPGITPDRRLARGLAAQHDDLDERRKIELALGCPMYTPPAKSAADRLGDLLDQAETRGLTKLDRKGKRILATPLLSAVGLFDMYEPARNGSGSYIYRLYSGYAHGKQWALAQGAQAAGPGDASGTTLASIRADVPRAVLTTQLAVNATEKAVNAFIALRSRADSS
;
A
#
# COMPACT_ATOMS: atom_id res chain seq x y z
N MET A 1 -54.51 0.96 -22.19
CA MET A 1 -53.27 0.36 -21.63
C MET A 1 -52.57 -0.28 -22.81
N SER A 2 -51.51 0.32 -23.29
CA SER A 2 -50.77 -0.15 -24.47
C SER A 2 -49.46 -0.75 -23.95
N ASP A 3 -49.40 -2.08 -23.94
CA ASP A 3 -48.17 -2.83 -23.73
C ASP A 3 -47.25 -2.65 -24.94
N ARG A 4 -46.26 -1.81 -24.79
CA ARG A 4 -45.15 -1.71 -25.75
C ARG A 4 -44.10 -2.75 -25.33
N PRO A 5 -43.83 -3.80 -26.14
CA PRO A 5 -42.75 -4.73 -25.84
C PRO A 5 -41.42 -3.98 -25.87
N ALA A 6 -40.59 -4.23 -24.86
CA ALA A 6 -39.20 -3.71 -24.81
C ALA A 6 -38.44 -4.18 -26.05
N GLN A 7 -37.83 -3.28 -26.78
CA GLN A 7 -36.98 -3.63 -27.92
C GLN A 7 -35.69 -4.29 -27.39
N PRO A 8 -35.31 -5.47 -27.90
CA PRO A 8 -34.07 -6.11 -27.59
C PRO A 8 -32.95 -5.40 -28.36
N GLY A 9 -32.15 -4.57 -27.70
CA GLY A 9 -31.02 -3.94 -28.37
C GLY A 9 -30.37 -2.73 -27.65
N GLU A 10 -30.98 -2.14 -26.65
CA GLU A 10 -30.30 -1.17 -25.82
C GLU A 10 -29.47 -1.86 -24.74
N THR A 11 -28.29 -2.32 -25.10
CA THR A 11 -27.24 -2.57 -24.14
C THR A 11 -26.92 -1.22 -23.49
N VAL A 12 -27.43 -1.06 -22.27
CA VAL A 12 -27.13 0.06 -21.41
C VAL A 12 -25.59 0.11 -21.25
N GLU A 13 -24.91 0.96 -22.00
CA GLU A 13 -23.54 1.37 -21.72
C GLU A 13 -23.51 2.17 -20.41
N SER A 14 -23.91 1.51 -19.32
CA SER A 14 -24.08 2.15 -18.01
C SER A 14 -22.81 2.17 -17.17
N SER A 15 -21.66 1.71 -17.71
CA SER A 15 -20.47 1.47 -16.88
C SER A 15 -19.49 2.65 -16.81
N GLY A 16 -19.65 3.71 -17.61
CA GLY A 16 -18.69 4.82 -17.68
C GLY A 16 -17.30 4.42 -18.27
N TRP A 17 -17.11 3.15 -18.64
CA TRP A 17 -15.89 2.66 -19.26
C TRP A 17 -15.88 2.91 -20.76
N THR A 18 -15.09 3.90 -21.19
CA THR A 18 -14.80 4.07 -22.62
C THR A 18 -13.69 3.08 -23.05
N PRO A 19 -13.58 2.79 -24.37
CA PRO A 19 -12.47 1.94 -24.87
C PRO A 19 -11.09 2.48 -24.48
N GLN A 20 -10.91 3.80 -24.44
CA GLN A 20 -9.66 4.45 -24.05
C GLN A 20 -9.34 4.22 -22.56
N LEU A 21 -10.32 4.34 -21.67
CA LEU A 21 -10.13 4.10 -20.24
C LEU A 21 -9.87 2.63 -19.95
N ARG A 22 -10.52 1.70 -20.71
CA ARG A 22 -10.20 0.28 -20.64
C ARG A 22 -8.77 0.00 -21.07
N ALA A 23 -8.34 0.53 -22.20
CA ALA A 23 -6.96 0.38 -22.67
C ALA A 23 -5.96 0.95 -21.66
N ALA A 24 -6.25 2.12 -21.07
CA ALA A 24 -5.36 2.76 -20.10
C ALA A 24 -5.19 1.91 -18.82
N ILE A 25 -6.26 1.29 -18.30
CA ILE A 25 -6.14 0.46 -17.10
C ILE A 25 -5.47 -0.89 -17.42
N GLU A 26 -5.72 -1.48 -18.58
CA GLU A 26 -5.05 -2.71 -19.01
C GLU A 26 -3.52 -2.54 -19.11
N VAL A 27 -3.06 -1.37 -19.57
CA VAL A 27 -1.63 -1.03 -19.55
C VAL A 27 -1.09 -1.07 -18.11
N GLN A 28 -1.84 -0.55 -17.12
CA GLN A 28 -1.39 -0.60 -15.73
C GLN A 28 -1.33 -2.03 -15.20
N PHE A 29 -2.32 -2.86 -15.49
CA PHE A 29 -2.31 -4.27 -15.07
C PHE A 29 -1.22 -5.09 -15.75
N ALA A 30 -0.91 -4.81 -17.02
CA ALA A 30 0.25 -5.41 -17.69
C ALA A 30 1.56 -5.08 -16.95
N ARG A 31 1.73 -3.81 -16.50
CA ARG A 31 2.86 -3.40 -15.66
C ARG A 31 2.87 -4.14 -14.31
N VAL A 32 1.72 -4.30 -13.66
CA VAL A 32 1.63 -5.06 -12.39
C VAL A 32 2.11 -6.49 -12.56
N ARG A 33 1.69 -7.18 -13.64
CA ARG A 33 2.14 -8.55 -13.93
C ARG A 33 3.65 -8.63 -14.16
N GLU A 34 4.23 -7.67 -14.86
CA GLU A 34 5.68 -7.59 -15.05
C GLU A 34 6.42 -7.27 -13.74
N LEU A 35 5.91 -6.36 -12.92
CA LEU A 35 6.49 -6.04 -11.61
C LEU A 35 6.44 -7.25 -10.68
N TRP A 36 5.35 -8.02 -10.70
CA TRP A 36 5.26 -9.27 -9.94
C TRP A 36 6.36 -10.25 -10.38
N ARG A 37 6.47 -10.53 -11.68
CA ARG A 37 7.48 -11.45 -12.19
C ARG A 37 8.90 -11.02 -11.75
N ARG A 38 9.22 -9.74 -11.89
CA ARG A 38 10.53 -9.18 -11.50
C ARG A 38 10.79 -9.28 -10.00
N LEU A 39 9.76 -9.03 -9.18
CA LEU A 39 9.86 -9.17 -7.73
C LEU A 39 10.06 -10.63 -7.34
N ASP A 40 9.31 -11.55 -7.94
CA ASP A 40 9.39 -12.98 -7.67
C ASP A 40 10.77 -13.53 -8.06
N ASP A 41 11.26 -13.20 -9.24
CA ASP A 41 12.63 -13.52 -9.68
C ASP A 41 13.67 -13.01 -8.68
N ALA A 42 13.52 -11.77 -8.22
CA ALA A 42 14.44 -11.17 -7.25
C ALA A 42 14.37 -11.85 -5.86
N LEU A 43 13.19 -12.30 -5.43
CA LEU A 43 13.02 -12.98 -4.15
C LEU A 43 13.54 -14.42 -4.16
N LEU A 44 13.43 -15.11 -5.29
CA LEU A 44 13.94 -16.47 -5.48
C LEU A 44 15.47 -16.51 -5.65
N ALA A 45 16.04 -15.47 -6.23
CA ALA A 45 17.49 -15.37 -6.38
C ALA A 45 18.17 -15.02 -5.04
N ALA A 46 19.33 -15.60 -4.78
CA ALA A 46 20.20 -15.13 -3.72
C ALA A 46 20.68 -13.69 -4.00
N PRO A 47 20.86 -12.83 -2.98
CA PRO A 47 21.45 -11.52 -3.19
C PRO A 47 22.86 -11.65 -3.81
N THR A 48 23.18 -10.78 -4.76
CA THR A 48 24.49 -10.74 -5.39
C THR A 48 25.59 -10.54 -4.32
N PRO A 49 26.68 -11.33 -4.35
CA PRO A 49 27.79 -11.12 -3.43
C PRO A 49 28.28 -9.65 -3.45
N GLY A 50 28.49 -9.08 -2.28
CA GLY A 50 28.88 -7.68 -2.13
C GLY A 50 27.76 -6.66 -2.30
N SER A 51 26.53 -7.07 -2.64
CA SER A 51 25.38 -6.16 -2.61
C SER A 51 25.02 -5.78 -1.19
N VAL A 52 24.32 -4.63 -1.01
CA VAL A 52 23.84 -4.15 0.30
C VAL A 52 23.05 -5.23 1.03
N SER A 53 22.12 -5.88 0.34
CA SER A 53 21.32 -6.96 0.91
C SER A 53 22.17 -8.16 1.33
N ASN A 54 23.21 -8.51 0.55
CA ASN A 54 24.13 -9.59 0.92
C ASN A 54 24.96 -9.23 2.16
N GLN A 55 25.45 -8.00 2.25
CA GLN A 55 26.21 -7.51 3.42
C GLN A 55 25.33 -7.55 4.68
N ASP A 56 24.11 -7.02 4.62
CA ASP A 56 23.19 -7.00 5.74
C ASP A 56 22.84 -8.41 6.23
N HIS A 57 22.60 -9.37 5.31
CA HIS A 57 22.31 -10.76 5.68
C HIS A 57 23.54 -11.56 6.17
N SER A 58 24.71 -11.32 5.58
CA SER A 58 25.94 -12.05 5.93
C SER A 58 26.62 -11.53 7.18
N SER A 59 26.26 -10.34 7.67
CA SER A 59 26.75 -9.77 8.92
C SER A 59 26.42 -10.60 10.16
N GLY A 60 25.50 -11.59 10.05
CA GLY A 60 24.95 -12.31 11.18
C GLY A 60 23.99 -11.47 12.03
N ASP A 61 23.79 -10.24 11.67
CA ASP A 61 22.92 -9.29 12.35
C ASP A 61 21.48 -9.38 11.82
N ARG A 62 20.64 -10.07 12.55
CA ARG A 62 19.21 -10.22 12.20
C ARG A 62 18.47 -8.89 12.06
N LEU A 63 18.92 -7.86 12.78
CA LEU A 63 18.29 -6.55 12.67
C LEU A 63 18.68 -5.83 11.38
N ALA A 64 19.89 -6.02 10.89
CA ALA A 64 20.32 -5.44 9.61
C ALA A 64 19.48 -5.99 8.45
N ALA A 65 19.18 -7.30 8.46
CA ALA A 65 18.33 -7.93 7.45
C ALA A 65 16.85 -7.54 7.55
N CYS A 66 16.38 -7.09 8.72
CA CYS A 66 14.97 -6.84 8.99
C CYS A 66 14.31 -5.87 8.00
N SER A 67 14.99 -4.80 7.59
CA SER A 67 14.43 -3.84 6.63
C SER A 67 14.17 -4.44 5.26
N HIS A 68 15.00 -5.40 4.81
CA HIS A 68 14.83 -6.12 3.54
C HIS A 68 13.63 -7.07 3.61
N ASP A 69 13.49 -7.82 4.70
CA ASP A 69 12.41 -8.77 4.91
C ASP A 69 11.06 -8.08 5.01
N LEU A 70 11.01 -6.94 5.72
CA LEU A 70 9.81 -6.11 5.81
C LEU A 70 9.46 -5.48 4.46
N ALA A 71 10.46 -4.96 3.72
CA ALA A 71 10.22 -4.41 2.39
C ALA A 71 9.67 -5.47 1.43
N ALA A 72 10.21 -6.70 1.47
CA ALA A 72 9.70 -7.82 0.69
C ALA A 72 8.24 -8.14 1.05
N THR A 73 7.90 -8.12 2.33
CA THR A 73 6.53 -8.35 2.83
C THR A 73 5.57 -7.27 2.33
N PHE A 74 5.95 -5.99 2.43
CA PHE A 74 5.14 -4.88 1.92
C PHE A 74 4.98 -4.93 0.39
N LEU A 75 6.02 -5.28 -0.35
CA LEU A 75 5.93 -5.44 -1.81
C LEU A 75 5.00 -6.57 -2.21
N ARG A 76 5.03 -7.71 -1.51
CA ARG A 76 4.08 -8.81 -1.73
C ARG A 76 2.64 -8.37 -1.47
N ALA A 77 2.40 -7.68 -0.35
CA ALA A 77 1.07 -7.14 -0.05
C ALA A 77 0.61 -6.14 -1.13
N THR A 78 1.49 -5.25 -1.58
CA THR A 78 1.23 -4.32 -2.67
C THR A 78 0.76 -5.03 -3.94
N ILE A 79 1.52 -6.01 -4.40
CA ILE A 79 1.19 -6.78 -5.61
C ILE A 79 -0.11 -7.55 -5.45
N ASP A 80 -0.34 -8.19 -4.30
CA ASP A 80 -1.57 -8.94 -4.03
C ASP A 80 -2.82 -8.06 -4.14
N HIS A 81 -2.78 -6.85 -3.57
CA HIS A 81 -3.88 -5.90 -3.67
C HIS A 81 -4.13 -5.42 -5.12
N LEU A 82 -3.06 -5.15 -5.88
CA LEU A 82 -3.18 -4.74 -7.28
C LEU A 82 -3.70 -5.86 -8.18
N VAL A 83 -3.26 -7.10 -7.96
CA VAL A 83 -3.76 -8.29 -8.68
C VAL A 83 -5.22 -8.57 -8.30
N THR A 84 -5.58 -8.37 -7.05
CA THR A 84 -6.98 -8.51 -6.61
C THR A 84 -7.85 -7.47 -7.31
N TRP A 85 -7.36 -6.24 -7.46
CA TRP A 85 -8.07 -5.19 -8.21
C TRP A 85 -8.23 -5.55 -9.70
N ASP A 86 -7.19 -6.06 -10.36
CA ASP A 86 -7.27 -6.59 -11.75
C ASP A 86 -8.36 -7.67 -11.88
N LYS A 87 -8.38 -8.64 -10.98
CA LYS A 87 -9.38 -9.71 -10.96
C LYS A 87 -10.81 -9.19 -10.77
N LEU A 88 -11.01 -8.20 -9.90
CA LEU A 88 -12.33 -7.61 -9.65
C LEU A 88 -12.88 -6.87 -10.87
N LEU A 89 -12.02 -6.31 -11.71
CA LEU A 89 -12.42 -5.70 -12.98
C LEU A 89 -12.69 -6.71 -14.09
N GLY A 90 -12.49 -7.99 -13.84
CA GLY A 90 -12.84 -9.05 -14.79
C GLY A 90 -11.66 -9.66 -15.53
N GLY A 91 -10.43 -9.21 -15.30
CA GLY A 91 -9.18 -9.76 -15.83
C GLY A 91 -9.18 -10.07 -17.34
N PRO A 92 -8.06 -10.25 -17.99
CA PRO A 92 -8.03 -10.59 -19.42
C PRO A 92 -8.72 -11.96 -19.65
N GLY A 93 -9.79 -11.96 -20.44
CA GLY A 93 -10.46 -13.17 -20.93
C GLY A 93 -11.84 -13.49 -20.35
N ASN A 94 -12.34 -12.78 -19.36
CA ASN A 94 -13.60 -13.15 -18.71
C ASN A 94 -14.89 -12.65 -19.38
N GLY A 95 -14.82 -11.83 -20.42
CA GLY A 95 -16.00 -11.42 -21.25
C GLY A 95 -17.22 -10.87 -20.49
N ARG A 96 -17.24 -10.95 -19.17
CA ARG A 96 -18.28 -10.41 -18.31
C ARG A 96 -17.90 -9.00 -17.88
N PRO A 97 -18.82 -8.02 -17.94
CA PRO A 97 -18.62 -6.79 -17.20
C PRO A 97 -18.47 -7.20 -15.73
N GLY A 98 -17.23 -7.13 -15.22
CA GLY A 98 -16.94 -7.46 -13.84
C GLY A 98 -17.77 -6.57 -12.92
N PHE A 99 -18.08 -7.05 -11.74
CA PHE A 99 -18.67 -6.24 -10.69
C PHE A 99 -17.73 -5.06 -10.44
N GLN A 100 -18.19 -3.85 -10.73
CA GLN A 100 -17.42 -2.64 -10.49
C GLN A 100 -17.82 -2.09 -9.12
N PRO A 101 -16.98 -2.28 -8.10
CA PRO A 101 -17.26 -1.70 -6.80
C PRO A 101 -17.15 -0.18 -6.90
N THR A 102 -18.16 0.54 -6.43
CA THR A 102 -18.19 2.01 -6.48
C THR A 102 -17.00 2.62 -5.74
N PHE A 103 -16.61 2.08 -4.59
CA PHE A 103 -15.55 2.61 -3.72
C PHE A 103 -14.57 1.55 -3.20
N GLY A 104 -14.93 0.26 -3.22
CA GLY A 104 -14.12 -0.81 -2.64
C GLY A 104 -12.72 -0.92 -3.23
N HIS A 105 -12.56 -0.58 -4.52
CA HIS A 105 -11.26 -0.54 -5.18
C HIS A 105 -10.29 0.48 -4.57
N LEU A 106 -10.80 1.59 -4.04
CA LEU A 106 -9.96 2.62 -3.41
C LEU A 106 -9.33 2.15 -2.10
N SER A 107 -9.98 1.21 -1.38
CA SER A 107 -9.38 0.57 -0.21
C SER A 107 -8.22 -0.35 -0.61
N LEU A 108 -8.38 -1.12 -1.68
CA LEU A 108 -7.29 -1.95 -2.22
C LEU A 108 -6.11 -1.09 -2.70
N LEU A 109 -6.41 -0.05 -3.48
CA LEU A 109 -5.39 0.88 -4.00
C LEU A 109 -4.70 1.66 -2.87
N ARG A 110 -5.44 2.07 -1.82
CA ARG A 110 -4.84 2.67 -0.63
C ARG A 110 -3.79 1.76 -0.02
N THR A 111 -4.17 0.52 0.28
CA THR A 111 -3.26 -0.43 0.92
C THR A 111 -2.06 -0.73 0.03
N ALA A 112 -2.26 -0.95 -1.27
CA ALA A 112 -1.19 -1.16 -2.22
C ALA A 112 -0.21 0.03 -2.25
N HIS A 113 -0.73 1.24 -2.34
CA HIS A 113 0.05 2.46 -2.47
C HIS A 113 0.84 2.78 -1.19
N GLU A 114 0.19 2.65 -0.02
CA GLU A 114 0.83 2.83 1.29
C GLU A 114 1.94 1.80 1.52
N SER A 115 1.67 0.53 1.24
CA SER A 115 2.68 -0.53 1.34
C SER A 115 3.84 -0.34 0.38
N ALA A 116 3.59 0.16 -0.85
CA ALA A 116 4.65 0.49 -1.79
C ALA A 116 5.57 1.60 -1.25
N TRP A 117 5.02 2.66 -0.67
CA TRP A 117 5.84 3.73 -0.08
C TRP A 117 6.57 3.30 1.18
N LEU A 118 5.99 2.42 2.00
CA LEU A 118 6.71 1.80 3.13
C LEU A 118 7.89 0.97 2.64
N ALA A 119 7.69 0.14 1.63
CA ALA A 119 8.78 -0.65 1.04
C ALA A 119 9.88 0.25 0.45
N TYR A 120 9.49 1.30 -0.28
CA TYR A 120 10.44 2.26 -0.83
C TYR A 120 11.21 2.98 0.28
N TRP A 121 10.55 3.43 1.34
CA TRP A 121 11.19 4.08 2.49
C TRP A 121 12.25 3.20 3.16
N LEU A 122 11.97 1.89 3.27
CA LEU A 122 12.94 0.93 3.82
C LEU A 122 14.14 0.68 2.90
N THR A 123 13.94 0.80 1.59
CA THR A 123 14.93 0.45 0.56
C THR A 123 15.40 1.66 -0.25
N GLU A 124 15.11 2.88 0.21
CA GLU A 124 15.43 4.11 -0.51
C GLU A 124 16.91 4.15 -0.91
N PRO A 125 17.22 4.40 -2.20
CA PRO A 125 18.60 4.46 -2.66
C PRO A 125 19.39 5.58 -1.97
N GLY A 126 20.66 5.29 -1.64
CA GLY A 126 21.57 6.29 -1.06
C GLY A 126 21.42 6.57 0.43
N ILE A 127 20.54 5.86 1.15
CA ILE A 127 20.54 5.93 2.62
C ILE A 127 21.65 5.07 3.20
N THR A 128 22.25 5.54 4.29
CA THR A 128 23.30 4.79 4.99
C THR A 128 22.77 3.49 5.61
N PRO A 129 23.63 2.48 5.84
CA PRO A 129 23.26 1.26 6.54
C PRO A 129 22.58 1.53 7.90
N ASP A 130 23.12 2.46 8.71
CA ASP A 130 22.53 2.81 10.01
C ASP A 130 21.14 3.41 9.88
N ARG A 131 20.91 4.25 8.85
CA ARG A 131 19.61 4.82 8.61
C ARG A 131 18.60 3.77 8.13
N ARG A 132 19.05 2.82 7.32
CA ARG A 132 18.23 1.68 6.88
C ARG A 132 17.86 0.79 8.06
N LEU A 133 18.83 0.46 8.91
CA LEU A 133 18.60 -0.27 10.16
C LEU A 133 17.59 0.44 11.06
N ALA A 134 17.77 1.74 11.29
CA ALA A 134 16.86 2.52 12.13
C ALA A 134 15.42 2.54 11.60
N ARG A 135 15.25 2.60 10.27
CA ARG A 135 13.93 2.50 9.61
C ARG A 135 13.33 1.10 9.75
N GLY A 136 14.12 0.05 9.57
CA GLY A 136 13.69 -1.34 9.77
C GLY A 136 13.21 -1.58 11.19
N LEU A 137 13.97 -1.10 12.18
CA LEU A 137 13.57 -1.17 13.60
C LEU A 137 12.27 -0.40 13.87
N ALA A 138 12.08 0.78 13.28
CA ALA A 138 10.86 1.55 13.44
C ALA A 138 9.63 0.82 12.90
N ALA A 139 9.74 0.21 11.73
CA ALA A 139 8.65 -0.57 11.13
C ALA A 139 8.36 -1.86 11.94
N GLN A 140 9.40 -2.55 12.40
CA GLN A 140 9.23 -3.75 13.24
C GLN A 140 8.63 -3.42 14.61
N HIS A 141 9.01 -2.28 15.19
CA HIS A 141 8.44 -1.83 16.46
C HIS A 141 6.94 -1.57 16.33
N ASP A 142 6.52 -0.91 15.25
CA ASP A 142 5.11 -0.64 14.98
C ASP A 142 4.29 -1.92 14.82
N ASP A 143 4.77 -2.87 14.03
CA ASP A 143 4.15 -4.20 13.85
C ASP A 143 4.01 -4.94 15.19
N LEU A 144 5.06 -4.95 16.02
CA LEU A 144 5.03 -5.57 17.33
C LEU A 144 4.10 -4.85 18.31
N ASP A 145 4.00 -3.51 18.24
CA ASP A 145 3.09 -2.75 19.10
C ASP A 145 1.62 -3.00 18.73
N GLU A 146 1.29 -3.07 17.43
CA GLU A 146 -0.05 -3.46 16.99
C GLU A 146 -0.39 -4.90 17.42
N ARG A 147 0.52 -5.82 17.26
CA ARG A 147 0.36 -7.19 17.74
C ARG A 147 0.16 -7.24 19.28
N ARG A 148 0.93 -6.48 20.05
CA ARG A 148 0.75 -6.37 21.50
C ARG A 148 -0.65 -5.87 21.88
N LYS A 149 -1.19 -4.90 21.15
CA LYS A 149 -2.57 -4.40 21.35
C LYS A 149 -3.60 -5.51 21.12
N ILE A 150 -3.40 -6.33 20.09
CA ILE A 150 -4.25 -7.50 19.80
C ILE A 150 -4.14 -8.53 20.92
N GLU A 151 -2.93 -8.90 21.34
CA GLU A 151 -2.70 -9.86 22.43
C GLU A 151 -3.35 -9.38 23.74
N LEU A 152 -3.28 -8.08 24.04
CA LEU A 152 -3.98 -7.50 25.20
C LEU A 152 -5.50 -7.60 25.08
N ALA A 153 -6.05 -7.36 23.90
CA ALA A 153 -7.50 -7.45 23.67
C ALA A 153 -8.00 -8.90 23.74
N LEU A 154 -7.20 -9.86 23.32
CA LEU A 154 -7.51 -11.30 23.37
C LEU A 154 -7.26 -11.90 24.76
N GLY A 155 -6.47 -11.26 25.63
CA GLY A 155 -6.05 -11.80 26.91
C GLY A 155 -5.07 -12.96 26.83
N CYS A 156 -4.48 -13.22 25.65
CA CYS A 156 -3.52 -14.30 25.42
C CYS A 156 -2.53 -13.95 24.31
N PRO A 157 -1.33 -14.57 24.30
CA PRO A 157 -0.38 -14.45 23.21
C PRO A 157 -0.98 -14.94 21.89
N MET A 158 -0.66 -14.26 20.78
CA MET A 158 -1.14 -14.59 19.45
C MET A 158 -0.55 -15.91 18.92
N TYR A 159 0.63 -16.27 19.40
CA TYR A 159 1.32 -17.52 19.03
C TYR A 159 1.54 -18.41 20.27
N THR A 160 1.40 -19.72 20.06
CA THR A 160 1.61 -20.73 21.10
C THR A 160 3.08 -20.78 21.57
N PRO A 161 3.34 -21.03 22.85
CA PRO A 161 4.71 -21.28 23.34
C PRO A 161 5.43 -22.36 22.50
N PRO A 162 6.75 -22.24 22.27
CA PRO A 162 7.70 -21.39 23.00
C PRO A 162 7.86 -19.95 22.44
N ALA A 163 6.94 -19.47 21.56
CA ALA A 163 7.06 -18.14 21.00
C ALA A 163 6.89 -17.05 22.08
N LYS A 164 7.79 -16.05 22.06
CA LYS A 164 7.69 -14.89 22.97
C LYS A 164 6.45 -14.06 22.65
N SER A 165 5.84 -13.46 23.68
CA SER A 165 4.79 -12.45 23.52
C SER A 165 5.29 -11.25 22.71
N ALA A 166 4.37 -10.47 22.17
CA ALA A 166 4.75 -9.22 21.47
C ALA A 166 5.38 -8.20 22.43
N ALA A 167 4.94 -8.18 23.70
CA ALA A 167 5.53 -7.32 24.72
C ALA A 167 6.99 -7.66 25.00
N ASP A 168 7.31 -8.95 25.16
CA ASP A 168 8.70 -9.40 25.39
C ASP A 168 9.59 -9.09 24.18
N ARG A 169 9.07 -9.31 22.97
CA ARG A 169 9.79 -9.00 21.73
C ARG A 169 10.03 -7.51 21.54
N LEU A 170 9.10 -6.65 21.95
CA LEU A 170 9.29 -5.20 21.97
C LEU A 170 10.39 -4.79 22.93
N GLY A 171 10.44 -5.41 24.13
CA GLY A 171 11.53 -5.22 25.08
C GLY A 171 12.89 -5.58 24.47
N ASP A 172 13.01 -6.79 23.94
CA ASP A 172 14.23 -7.27 23.27
C ASP A 172 14.67 -6.33 22.14
N LEU A 173 13.73 -5.85 21.32
CA LEU A 173 14.02 -4.93 20.21
C LEU A 173 14.56 -3.59 20.70
N LEU A 174 13.96 -3.01 21.75
CA LEU A 174 14.42 -1.76 22.34
C LEU A 174 15.80 -1.91 23.00
N ASP A 175 16.08 -3.05 23.66
CA ASP A 175 17.39 -3.34 24.25
C ASP A 175 18.47 -3.44 23.16
N GLN A 176 18.17 -4.14 22.06
CA GLN A 176 19.07 -4.25 20.92
C GLN A 176 19.29 -2.89 20.21
N ALA A 177 18.25 -2.05 20.11
CA ALA A 177 18.36 -0.70 19.57
C ALA A 177 19.20 0.22 20.47
N GLU A 178 19.07 0.08 21.79
CA GLU A 178 19.85 0.86 22.75
C GLU A 178 21.34 0.57 22.68
N THR A 179 21.73 -0.71 22.59
CA THR A 179 23.15 -1.09 22.44
C THR A 179 23.83 -0.48 21.20
N ARG A 180 23.01 0.03 20.24
CA ARG A 180 23.46 0.70 19.01
C ARG A 180 23.27 2.19 19.01
N GLY A 181 22.82 2.78 20.13
CA GLY A 181 22.54 4.22 20.22
C GLY A 181 21.34 4.68 19.38
N LEU A 182 20.42 3.76 19.04
CA LEU A 182 19.24 4.04 18.21
C LEU A 182 17.97 4.33 19.04
N THR A 183 18.12 4.54 20.35
CA THR A 183 17.04 4.92 21.25
C THR A 183 17.22 6.33 21.79
N LYS A 184 16.14 6.89 22.33
CA LYS A 184 16.13 8.13 23.10
C LYS A 184 15.08 8.05 24.19
N LEU A 185 15.11 8.98 25.13
CA LEU A 185 14.02 9.14 26.11
C LEU A 185 12.97 10.12 25.58
N ASP A 186 11.72 9.78 25.75
CA ASP A 186 10.61 10.70 25.50
C ASP A 186 10.47 11.73 26.64
N ARG A 187 9.48 12.63 26.53
CA ARG A 187 9.22 13.68 27.57
C ARG A 187 8.83 13.12 28.96
N LYS A 188 8.44 11.85 29.02
CA LYS A 188 8.08 11.15 30.27
C LYS A 188 9.20 10.26 30.79
N GLY A 189 10.39 10.33 30.19
CA GLY A 189 11.52 9.48 30.53
C GLY A 189 11.40 8.03 30.05
N LYS A 190 10.44 7.72 29.18
CA LYS A 190 10.29 6.39 28.59
C LYS A 190 11.23 6.24 27.40
N ARG A 191 11.92 5.08 27.35
CA ARG A 191 12.78 4.71 26.22
C ARG A 191 11.92 4.43 24.97
N ILE A 192 12.27 5.08 23.88
CA ILE A 192 11.65 4.94 22.56
C ILE A 192 12.73 4.91 21.47
N LEU A 193 12.38 4.46 20.27
CA LEU A 193 13.27 4.55 19.11
C LEU A 193 13.56 6.01 18.75
N ALA A 194 14.80 6.31 18.38
CA ALA A 194 15.21 7.64 17.94
C ALA A 194 14.57 8.03 16.59
N THR A 195 14.42 7.06 15.70
CA THR A 195 13.74 7.20 14.40
C THR A 195 12.31 6.65 14.52
N PRO A 196 11.27 7.47 14.42
CA PRO A 196 9.88 6.99 14.40
C PRO A 196 9.53 6.42 13.01
N LEU A 197 8.56 5.52 12.97
CA LEU A 197 7.91 5.17 11.71
C LEU A 197 7.19 6.41 11.16
N LEU A 198 7.30 6.63 9.86
CA LEU A 198 6.52 7.66 9.20
C LEU A 198 5.06 7.24 9.13
N SER A 199 4.16 8.16 9.44
CA SER A 199 2.74 7.95 9.19
C SER A 199 2.48 7.83 7.69
N ALA A 200 1.37 7.19 7.31
CA ALA A 200 0.95 7.12 5.91
C ALA A 200 0.89 8.52 5.26
N VAL A 201 0.34 9.51 5.96
CA VAL A 201 0.34 10.91 5.49
C VAL A 201 1.77 11.40 5.21
N GLY A 202 2.70 11.16 6.13
CA GLY A 202 4.11 11.57 5.97
C GLY A 202 4.81 10.88 4.80
N LEU A 203 4.52 9.61 4.54
CA LEU A 203 5.05 8.88 3.39
C LEU A 203 4.55 9.48 2.07
N PHE A 204 3.24 9.77 1.98
CA PHE A 204 2.67 10.39 0.79
C PHE A 204 3.18 11.81 0.58
N ASP A 205 3.31 12.62 1.63
CA ASP A 205 3.88 13.97 1.53
C ASP A 205 5.36 13.94 1.10
N MET A 206 6.10 12.89 1.45
CA MET A 206 7.51 12.73 1.11
C MET A 206 7.73 12.25 -0.33
N TYR A 207 6.91 11.33 -0.83
CA TYR A 207 7.20 10.59 -2.05
C TYR A 207 6.25 10.86 -3.22
N GLU A 208 5.02 11.33 -2.94
CA GLU A 208 4.12 11.74 -4.02
C GLU A 208 4.47 13.14 -4.53
N PRO A 209 4.59 13.32 -5.85
CA PRO A 209 4.83 14.63 -6.41
C PRO A 209 3.64 15.56 -6.14
N ALA A 210 3.86 16.57 -5.36
CA ALA A 210 2.87 17.60 -5.09
C ALA A 210 2.63 18.46 -6.34
N ARG A 211 1.58 18.15 -7.08
CA ARG A 211 0.97 19.15 -7.97
C ARG A 211 -0.01 19.97 -7.13
N ASN A 212 0.36 21.18 -6.77
CA ASN A 212 -0.48 22.13 -6.02
C ASN A 212 -0.74 21.82 -4.53
N GLY A 213 0.25 21.41 -3.77
CA GLY A 213 0.16 21.55 -2.34
C GLY A 213 0.53 20.34 -1.50
N SER A 214 -0.13 19.21 -1.56
CA SER A 214 0.13 18.12 -0.63
C SER A 214 0.09 16.76 -1.33
N GLY A 215 1.18 16.01 -1.25
CA GLY A 215 1.23 14.62 -1.72
C GLY A 215 0.21 13.74 -1.00
N SER A 216 -0.12 14.08 0.25
CA SER A 216 -1.13 13.38 1.05
C SER A 216 -2.57 13.53 0.55
N TYR A 217 -2.85 14.40 -0.46
CA TYR A 217 -4.21 14.52 -1.00
C TYR A 217 -4.77 13.18 -1.45
N ILE A 218 -3.99 12.39 -2.18
CA ILE A 218 -4.40 11.05 -2.66
C ILE A 218 -4.68 10.12 -1.48
N TYR A 219 -3.81 10.12 -0.47
CA TYR A 219 -4.05 9.34 0.75
C TYR A 219 -5.34 9.74 1.46
N ARG A 220 -5.59 11.06 1.60
CA ARG A 220 -6.82 11.56 2.23
C ARG A 220 -8.06 11.18 1.43
N LEU A 221 -7.97 11.20 0.11
CA LEU A 221 -9.04 10.75 -0.79
C LEU A 221 -9.34 9.27 -0.54
N TYR A 222 -8.35 8.40 -0.58
CA TYR A 222 -8.50 6.98 -0.26
C TYR A 222 -9.13 6.76 1.12
N SER A 223 -8.58 7.44 2.13
CA SER A 223 -9.05 7.34 3.51
C SER A 223 -10.50 7.82 3.65
N GLY A 224 -10.86 8.90 2.96
CA GLY A 224 -12.23 9.41 2.95
C GLY A 224 -13.23 8.38 2.42
N TYR A 225 -12.91 7.71 1.32
CA TYR A 225 -13.75 6.64 0.76
C TYR A 225 -13.78 5.39 1.65
N ALA A 226 -12.63 4.93 2.13
CA ALA A 226 -12.55 3.75 2.98
C ALA A 226 -13.33 3.88 4.30
N HIS A 227 -13.43 5.11 4.82
CA HIS A 227 -14.17 5.42 6.05
C HIS A 227 -15.57 5.99 5.79
N GLY A 228 -16.08 5.97 4.57
CA GLY A 228 -17.41 6.45 4.22
C GLY A 228 -17.61 7.95 4.53
N LYS A 229 -16.56 8.77 4.43
CA LYS A 229 -16.67 10.21 4.73
C LYS A 229 -17.55 10.89 3.69
N GLN A 230 -18.55 11.62 4.16
CA GLN A 230 -19.56 12.25 3.31
C GLN A 230 -18.97 13.15 2.21
N TRP A 231 -17.93 13.92 2.52
CA TRP A 231 -17.25 14.77 1.53
C TRP A 231 -16.58 13.97 0.40
N ALA A 232 -16.06 12.76 0.70
CA ALA A 232 -15.46 11.89 -0.31
C ALA A 232 -16.56 11.24 -1.16
N LEU A 233 -17.61 10.72 -0.54
CA LEU A 233 -18.75 10.11 -1.23
C LEU A 233 -19.44 11.11 -2.15
N ALA A 234 -19.59 12.37 -1.72
CA ALA A 234 -20.19 13.43 -2.52
C ALA A 234 -19.43 13.73 -3.83
N GLN A 235 -18.12 13.45 -3.89
CA GLN A 235 -17.35 13.63 -5.12
C GLN A 235 -17.70 12.62 -6.23
N GLY A 236 -18.23 11.43 -5.85
CA GLY A 236 -18.71 10.42 -6.79
C GLY A 236 -20.23 10.48 -7.00
N ALA A 237 -20.93 11.37 -6.30
CA ALA A 237 -22.37 11.50 -6.43
C ALA A 237 -22.74 12.34 -7.66
N GLN A 238 -23.62 11.80 -8.48
CA GLN A 238 -24.26 12.58 -9.57
C GLN A 238 -25.73 12.75 -9.21
N ALA A 239 -26.25 13.96 -9.44
CA ALA A 239 -27.67 14.20 -9.28
C ALA A 239 -28.45 13.28 -10.21
N ALA A 240 -29.35 12.47 -9.66
CA ALA A 240 -30.15 11.50 -10.41
C ALA A 240 -31.38 12.13 -11.09
N GLY A 241 -31.61 13.42 -10.86
CA GLY A 241 -32.74 14.17 -11.41
C GLY A 241 -33.02 15.45 -10.61
N PRO A 242 -34.01 16.25 -11.03
CA PRO A 242 -34.45 17.38 -10.24
C PRO A 242 -34.93 16.87 -8.87
N GLY A 243 -34.57 17.60 -7.80
CA GLY A 243 -35.03 17.31 -6.44
C GLY A 243 -36.57 17.27 -6.39
N ASP A 244 -37.08 16.46 -5.46
CA ASP A 244 -38.51 16.45 -5.18
C ASP A 244 -38.94 17.77 -4.52
N ALA A 245 -40.25 17.94 -4.31
CA ALA A 245 -40.82 19.13 -3.68
C ALA A 245 -40.33 19.38 -2.23
N SER A 246 -39.67 18.40 -1.62
CA SER A 246 -39.02 18.52 -0.29
C SER A 246 -37.60 19.07 -0.36
N GLY A 247 -37.07 19.33 -1.56
CA GLY A 247 -35.67 19.73 -1.75
C GLY A 247 -34.66 18.58 -1.64
N THR A 248 -35.13 17.34 -1.50
CA THR A 248 -34.26 16.16 -1.42
C THR A 248 -33.85 15.76 -2.83
N THR A 249 -32.58 15.91 -3.16
CA THR A 249 -32.03 15.45 -4.43
C THR A 249 -31.59 13.99 -4.26
N LEU A 250 -32.20 13.09 -5.02
CA LEU A 250 -31.71 11.72 -5.15
C LEU A 250 -30.38 11.75 -5.91
N ALA A 251 -29.30 11.36 -5.23
CA ALA A 251 -28.01 11.20 -5.87
C ALA A 251 -27.76 9.73 -6.23
N SER A 252 -27.48 9.45 -7.49
CA SER A 252 -26.91 8.16 -7.88
C SER A 252 -25.41 8.21 -7.67
N ILE A 253 -24.89 7.23 -6.93
CA ILE A 253 -23.46 7.08 -6.74
C ILE A 253 -22.96 6.16 -7.85
N ARG A 254 -22.15 6.70 -8.76
CA ARG A 254 -21.51 5.94 -9.83
C ARG A 254 -20.02 5.85 -9.60
N ALA A 255 -19.41 4.78 -10.10
CA ALA A 255 -17.96 4.66 -10.09
C ALA A 255 -17.33 5.75 -10.97
N ASP A 256 -16.41 6.51 -10.42
CA ASP A 256 -15.59 7.49 -11.16
C ASP A 256 -14.45 6.73 -11.87
N VAL A 257 -14.72 6.27 -13.09
CA VAL A 257 -13.78 5.46 -13.87
C VAL A 257 -12.48 6.20 -14.19
N PRO A 258 -12.49 7.46 -14.64
CA PRO A 258 -11.26 8.22 -14.82
C PRO A 258 -10.40 8.28 -13.55
N ARG A 259 -11.02 8.47 -12.40
CA ARG A 259 -10.32 8.46 -11.11
C ARG A 259 -9.77 7.10 -10.76
N ALA A 260 -10.52 6.01 -11.03
CA ALA A 260 -10.04 4.65 -10.81
C ALA A 260 -8.79 4.36 -11.65
N VAL A 261 -8.76 4.78 -12.92
CA VAL A 261 -7.58 4.67 -13.79
C VAL A 261 -6.42 5.47 -13.23
N LEU A 262 -6.64 6.74 -12.87
CA LEU A 262 -5.59 7.61 -12.32
C LEU A 262 -5.02 7.06 -11.02
N THR A 263 -5.86 6.67 -10.08
CA THR A 263 -5.41 6.15 -8.77
C THR A 263 -4.69 4.81 -8.91
N THR A 264 -5.10 3.97 -9.86
CA THR A 264 -4.36 2.75 -10.21
C THR A 264 -2.98 3.08 -10.76
N GLN A 265 -2.89 4.03 -11.69
CA GLN A 265 -1.61 4.47 -12.25
C GLN A 265 -0.65 4.99 -11.17
N LEU A 266 -1.14 5.79 -10.22
CA LEU A 266 -0.32 6.29 -9.11
C LEU A 266 0.20 5.17 -8.23
N ALA A 267 -0.66 4.23 -7.84
CA ALA A 267 -0.27 3.06 -7.05
C ALA A 267 0.77 2.18 -7.79
N VAL A 268 0.58 1.97 -9.11
CA VAL A 268 1.54 1.20 -9.94
C VAL A 268 2.88 1.94 -10.05
N ASN A 269 2.88 3.26 -10.20
CA ASN A 269 4.12 4.06 -10.25
C ASN A 269 4.91 3.97 -8.93
N ALA A 270 4.21 4.05 -7.78
CA ALA A 270 4.83 3.86 -6.47
C ALA A 270 5.41 2.44 -6.32
N THR A 271 4.66 1.43 -6.76
CA THR A 271 5.08 0.02 -6.76
C THR A 271 6.34 -0.18 -7.60
N GLU A 272 6.38 0.36 -8.82
CA GLU A 272 7.55 0.26 -9.69
C GLU A 272 8.79 0.88 -9.06
N LYS A 273 8.64 2.05 -8.44
CA LYS A 273 9.73 2.71 -7.72
C LYS A 273 10.27 1.83 -6.58
N ALA A 274 9.36 1.25 -5.79
CA ALA A 274 9.72 0.40 -4.65
C ALA A 274 10.35 -0.92 -5.09
N VAL A 275 9.82 -1.59 -6.13
CA VAL A 275 10.40 -2.82 -6.69
C VAL A 275 11.80 -2.54 -7.25
N ASN A 276 11.97 -1.44 -7.99
CA ASN A 276 13.28 -1.07 -8.54
C ASN A 276 14.32 -0.80 -7.44
N ALA A 277 13.92 -0.09 -6.37
CA ALA A 277 14.80 0.16 -5.22
C ALA A 277 15.19 -1.15 -4.52
N PHE A 278 14.23 -2.02 -4.26
CA PHE A 278 14.46 -3.33 -3.65
C PHE A 278 15.42 -4.20 -4.49
N ILE A 279 15.20 -4.29 -5.79
CA ILE A 279 16.07 -5.04 -6.70
C ILE A 279 17.48 -4.45 -6.72
N ALA A 280 17.61 -3.11 -6.74
CA ALA A 280 18.90 -2.44 -6.76
C ALA A 280 19.74 -2.75 -5.51
N LEU A 281 19.11 -2.84 -4.32
CA LEU A 281 19.81 -3.24 -3.10
C LEU A 281 20.29 -4.69 -3.10
N ARG A 282 19.65 -5.56 -3.88
CA ARG A 282 20.03 -6.98 -3.99
C ARG A 282 21.08 -7.24 -5.07
N SER A 283 21.22 -6.34 -6.05
CA SER A 283 22.05 -6.54 -7.24
C SER A 283 23.29 -5.65 -7.31
N ARG A 284 23.33 -4.53 -6.57
CA ARG A 284 24.46 -3.59 -6.65
C ARG A 284 25.36 -3.70 -5.43
N ALA A 285 26.69 -3.76 -5.66
CA ALA A 285 27.64 -3.48 -4.62
C ALA A 285 27.51 -2.00 -4.18
N ASP A 286 27.67 -1.71 -2.90
CA ASP A 286 27.81 -0.34 -2.43
C ASP A 286 29.00 0.29 -3.15
N SER A 287 28.73 1.31 -3.95
CA SER A 287 29.77 2.22 -4.42
C SER A 287 30.09 3.14 -3.23
N SER A 288 30.94 2.64 -2.33
CA SER A 288 31.56 3.39 -1.24
C SER A 288 32.48 4.48 -1.76
#